data_fc1934aa77bda5a4daf61b121cc01d7d
#
_entry.id   fc1934aa77bda5a4daf61b121cc01d7d
#
_cell.length_a   1.000
_cell.length_b   1.000
_cell.length_c   1.000
_cell.angle_alpha   90.00
_cell.angle_beta   90.00
_cell.angle_gamma   90.00
#
_symmetry.space_group_name_H-M   'P 1'
#
loop_
_entity.id
_entity.type
_entity.pdbx_description
1 polymer ?
#
loop_
_entity_poly.entity_id
_entity_poly.type
_entity_poly.pdbx_seq_one_letter_code
_entity_poly.pdbx_strand_id
1 'polypeptide(L)'
;AYHLRLFGHQVTIFEASEKPGGMMRYGIPKYRLPREKLNAEIYRIEQMGVKFKFRQRIEDIDKTREEGNFDAALICIGAQKSNHIKFEGESSIQVLDALKVLRDTEQEMRNQLIGRVVVYGGGNSAMDVARTAVRMGAQDVVVVSRYEQDNMSAHPFEIKEALEEGTSILSLRSIKAINGNQITLELLKASEEYYSGKSRVVETGEHETIEADVVVLAIGQLVDAEILNKNPQINVENNTIQIDEIMQTSQNGIFAAGDAVPSQRSVTTALGHGKKAARTINAWLQGQTWQPVPQDEVASFDKMEPWYYSDAPRTAQPYLEAVRRKSGFAEVVGDLDLDSAKYEARRCMSCGNCFECDNCYGICPDNAITKLGVGKGFEFKYDYCKGCGMCEAECPCGAIAMIAEDI
;
A
#
# COMPACT_ATOMS: atom_id res chain seq x y z
N ALA A 1 -13.43 8.81 5.87
CA ALA A 1 -13.80 9.92 6.74
C ALA A 1 -13.57 11.27 6.07
N TYR A 2 -12.36 11.60 5.61
CA TYR A 2 -12.02 12.87 4.98
C TYR A 2 -13.00 13.28 3.87
N HIS A 3 -13.18 12.45 2.85
CA HIS A 3 -14.06 12.75 1.73
C HIS A 3 -15.55 12.87 2.12
N LEU A 4 -16.02 12.06 3.07
CA LEU A 4 -17.39 12.19 3.58
C LEU A 4 -17.61 13.54 4.27
N ARG A 5 -16.61 14.05 4.99
CA ARG A 5 -16.69 15.40 5.58
C ARG A 5 -16.71 16.49 4.51
N LEU A 6 -15.97 16.32 3.40
CA LEU A 6 -16.05 17.27 2.27
C LEU A 6 -17.43 17.30 1.63
N PHE A 7 -18.17 16.18 1.65
CA PHE A 7 -19.56 16.12 1.19
C PHE A 7 -20.58 16.61 2.22
N GLY A 8 -20.13 17.04 3.42
CA GLY A 8 -20.99 17.60 4.47
C GLY A 8 -21.54 16.58 5.46
N HIS A 9 -21.24 15.28 5.33
CA HIS A 9 -21.73 14.25 6.23
C HIS A 9 -21.08 14.31 7.61
N GLN A 10 -21.83 13.95 8.65
CA GLN A 10 -21.26 13.71 9.98
C GLN A 10 -20.60 12.32 9.99
N VAL A 11 -19.38 12.24 10.52
CA VAL A 11 -18.59 11.01 10.53
C VAL A 11 -18.11 10.68 11.92
N THR A 12 -18.36 9.43 12.36
CA THR A 12 -17.79 8.87 13.58
C THR A 12 -16.94 7.66 13.24
N ILE A 13 -15.70 7.62 13.72
CA ILE A 13 -14.79 6.49 13.61
C ILE A 13 -14.74 5.76 14.94
N PHE A 14 -15.04 4.46 14.91
CA PHE A 14 -14.85 3.55 16.02
C PHE A 14 -13.52 2.83 15.83
N GLU A 15 -12.59 3.00 16.75
CA GLU A 15 -11.26 2.43 16.74
C GLU A 15 -11.07 1.52 17.94
N ALA A 16 -10.74 0.25 17.70
CA ALA A 16 -10.52 -0.72 18.77
C ALA A 16 -9.24 -0.45 19.58
N SER A 17 -8.25 0.15 18.91
CA SER A 17 -6.97 0.49 19.55
C SER A 17 -7.06 1.79 20.36
N GLU A 18 -6.02 2.04 21.13
CA GLU A 18 -5.90 3.27 21.92
C GLU A 18 -5.62 4.50 21.07
N LYS A 19 -4.88 4.33 19.98
CA LYS A 19 -4.46 5.40 19.06
C LYS A 19 -4.90 5.08 17.64
N PRO A 20 -5.26 6.09 16.85
CA PRO A 20 -5.65 5.90 15.45
C PRO A 20 -4.45 5.63 14.57
N GLY A 21 -4.69 5.06 13.40
CA GLY A 21 -3.68 4.83 12.35
C GLY A 21 -3.53 3.39 11.90
N GLY A 22 -4.12 2.43 12.64
CA GLY A 22 -4.15 1.02 12.24
C GLY A 22 -2.78 0.48 11.83
N MET A 23 -2.69 -0.14 10.66
CA MET A 23 -1.44 -0.75 10.15
C MET A 23 -0.32 0.28 9.92
N MET A 24 -0.64 1.52 9.57
CA MET A 24 0.37 2.58 9.43
C MET A 24 1.06 2.92 10.77
N ARG A 25 0.37 2.74 11.89
CA ARG A 25 0.95 2.96 13.23
C ARG A 25 1.60 1.70 13.79
N TYR A 26 0.88 0.58 13.73
CA TYR A 26 1.24 -0.63 14.46
C TYR A 26 1.97 -1.67 13.61
N GLY A 27 2.00 -1.49 12.28
CA GLY A 27 2.65 -2.40 11.34
C GLY A 27 3.86 -1.79 10.64
N ILE A 28 3.80 -0.49 10.27
CA ILE A 28 4.93 0.19 9.64
C ILE A 28 5.84 0.78 10.73
N PRO A 29 7.15 0.46 10.77
CA PRO A 29 8.06 0.98 11.76
C PRO A 29 8.26 2.50 11.71
N LYS A 30 8.62 3.11 12.87
CA LYS A 30 8.84 4.57 13.00
C LYS A 30 9.93 5.09 12.06
N TYR A 31 10.95 4.30 11.79
CA TYR A 31 12.06 4.69 10.92
C TYR A 31 11.67 4.76 9.42
N ARG A 32 10.49 4.22 9.05
CA ARG A 32 9.90 4.36 7.69
C ARG A 32 8.77 5.38 7.65
N LEU A 33 7.97 5.46 8.70
CA LEU A 33 6.87 6.40 8.82
C LEU A 33 6.90 7.08 10.19
N PRO A 34 7.50 8.26 10.30
CA PRO A 34 7.52 9.04 11.54
C PRO A 34 6.13 9.30 12.09
N ARG A 35 5.98 9.16 13.39
CA ARG A 35 4.67 9.29 14.05
C ARG A 35 4.12 10.71 14.02
N GLU A 36 5.00 11.70 13.97
CA GLU A 36 4.64 13.12 13.85
C GLU A 36 3.90 13.38 12.52
N LYS A 37 4.39 12.82 11.42
CA LYS A 37 3.76 12.92 10.09
C LYS A 37 2.38 12.25 10.10
N LEU A 38 2.28 11.03 10.64
CA LEU A 38 1.01 10.31 10.76
C LEU A 38 0.02 11.05 11.67
N ASN A 39 0.48 11.55 12.81
CA ASN A 39 -0.37 12.28 13.74
C ASN A 39 -0.89 13.58 13.14
N ALA A 40 -0.07 14.30 12.37
CA ALA A 40 -0.47 15.53 11.69
C ALA A 40 -1.62 15.26 10.68
N GLU A 41 -1.55 14.18 9.91
CA GLU A 41 -2.62 13.79 8.98
C GLU A 41 -3.92 13.42 9.70
N ILE A 42 -3.82 12.67 10.79
CA ILE A 42 -4.99 12.28 11.60
C ILE A 42 -5.60 13.51 12.24
N TYR A 43 -4.77 14.40 12.81
CA TYR A 43 -5.23 15.66 13.43
C TYR A 43 -5.97 16.55 12.41
N ARG A 44 -5.47 16.64 11.17
CA ARG A 44 -6.15 17.37 10.08
C ARG A 44 -7.55 16.82 9.83
N ILE A 45 -7.72 15.49 9.83
CA ILE A 45 -9.01 14.84 9.66
C ILE A 45 -9.94 15.12 10.85
N GLU A 46 -9.41 15.09 12.07
CA GLU A 46 -10.14 15.42 13.30
C GLU A 46 -10.63 16.87 13.28
N GLN A 47 -9.79 17.82 12.87
CA GLN A 47 -10.14 19.24 12.75
C GLN A 47 -11.25 19.51 11.71
N MET A 48 -11.51 18.59 10.79
CA MET A 48 -12.68 18.65 9.90
C MET A 48 -13.98 18.27 10.61
N GLY A 49 -13.95 17.90 11.89
CA GLY A 49 -15.10 17.53 12.69
C GLY A 49 -15.44 16.04 12.64
N VAL A 50 -14.48 15.17 12.27
CA VAL A 50 -14.61 13.73 12.43
C VAL A 50 -14.52 13.37 13.90
N LYS A 51 -15.49 12.60 14.42
CA LYS A 51 -15.50 12.13 15.82
C LYS A 51 -14.77 10.79 15.90
N PHE A 52 -13.83 10.67 16.84
CA PHE A 52 -13.15 9.40 17.13
C PHE A 52 -13.65 8.82 18.46
N LYS A 53 -13.94 7.52 18.47
CA LYS A 53 -14.22 6.73 19.66
C LYS A 53 -13.18 5.62 19.76
N PHE A 54 -12.20 5.83 20.63
CA PHE A 54 -11.08 4.91 20.86
C PHE A 54 -11.43 3.80 21.85
N ARG A 55 -10.67 2.70 21.82
CA ARG A 55 -10.84 1.51 22.67
C ARG A 55 -12.26 0.93 22.56
N GLN A 56 -12.88 1.14 21.40
CA GLN A 56 -14.24 0.67 21.12
C GLN A 56 -14.23 -0.30 19.95
N ARG A 57 -14.15 -1.59 20.25
CA ARG A 57 -14.32 -2.66 19.28
C ARG A 57 -15.81 -2.82 18.99
N ILE A 58 -16.16 -2.79 17.72
CA ILE A 58 -17.52 -3.08 17.25
C ILE A 58 -17.62 -4.59 17.00
N GLU A 59 -18.65 -5.21 17.58
CA GLU A 59 -18.95 -6.64 17.42
C GLU A 59 -20.24 -6.88 16.64
N ASP A 60 -21.08 -5.84 16.51
CA ASP A 60 -22.37 -5.88 15.83
C ASP A 60 -22.59 -4.54 15.12
N ILE A 61 -22.53 -4.59 13.81
CA ILE A 61 -22.59 -3.38 12.96
C ILE A 61 -24.01 -2.82 12.93
N ASP A 62 -25.02 -3.70 12.79
CA ASP A 62 -26.42 -3.27 12.71
C ASP A 62 -26.87 -2.64 14.03
N LYS A 63 -26.59 -3.29 15.14
CA LYS A 63 -26.87 -2.74 16.47
C LYS A 63 -26.18 -1.39 16.68
N THR A 64 -24.91 -1.26 16.28
CA THR A 64 -24.18 0.01 16.38
C THR A 64 -24.78 1.10 15.51
N ARG A 65 -25.24 0.76 14.30
CA ARG A 65 -25.95 1.70 13.43
C ARG A 65 -27.24 2.20 14.04
N GLU A 66 -28.08 1.28 14.56
CA GLU A 66 -29.36 1.60 15.18
C GLU A 66 -29.18 2.47 16.42
N GLU A 67 -28.36 2.05 17.39
CA GLU A 67 -28.09 2.79 18.63
C GLU A 67 -27.49 4.17 18.38
N GLY A 68 -26.64 4.30 17.38
CA GLY A 68 -25.99 5.55 17.00
C GLY A 68 -26.76 6.40 16.02
N ASN A 69 -27.90 5.92 15.52
CA ASN A 69 -28.71 6.52 14.46
C ASN A 69 -27.84 6.90 13.24
N PHE A 70 -27.04 5.93 12.76
CA PHE A 70 -26.19 6.10 11.58
C PHE A 70 -26.90 5.61 10.31
N ASP A 71 -26.91 6.44 9.28
CA ASP A 71 -27.55 6.12 7.99
C ASP A 71 -26.77 5.02 7.24
N ALA A 72 -25.44 5.02 7.31
CA ALA A 72 -24.58 4.06 6.65
C ALA A 72 -23.39 3.65 7.52
N ALA A 73 -22.79 2.49 7.21
CA ALA A 73 -21.53 2.03 7.83
C ALA A 73 -20.48 1.71 6.76
N LEU A 74 -19.21 2.03 7.06
CA LEU A 74 -18.05 1.69 6.24
C LEU A 74 -17.06 0.87 7.06
N ILE A 75 -16.81 -0.37 6.64
CA ILE A 75 -15.88 -1.30 7.28
C ILE A 75 -14.48 -1.09 6.73
N CYS A 76 -13.55 -0.59 7.57
CA CYS A 76 -12.16 -0.32 7.23
C CYS A 76 -11.20 -0.95 8.25
N ILE A 77 -11.46 -2.18 8.66
CA ILE A 77 -10.73 -2.85 9.74
C ILE A 77 -9.33 -3.36 9.34
N GLY A 78 -9.02 -3.35 8.04
CA GLY A 78 -7.76 -3.85 7.53
C GLY A 78 -7.57 -5.36 7.70
N ALA A 79 -6.31 -5.83 7.65
CA ALA A 79 -5.91 -7.21 7.88
C ALA A 79 -5.02 -7.28 9.13
N GLN A 80 -5.62 -7.43 10.31
CA GLN A 80 -4.97 -7.25 11.61
C GLN A 80 -4.58 -8.56 12.31
N LYS A 81 -4.93 -9.72 11.74
CA LYS A 81 -4.51 -11.04 12.25
C LYS A 81 -3.30 -11.54 11.47
N SER A 82 -2.29 -12.07 12.17
CA SER A 82 -1.19 -12.78 11.52
C SER A 82 -1.66 -14.15 11.04
N ASN A 83 -1.16 -14.55 9.87
CA ASN A 83 -1.25 -15.93 9.47
C ASN A 83 -0.25 -16.77 10.28
N HIS A 84 -0.66 -17.93 10.76
CA HIS A 84 0.15 -18.78 11.60
C HIS A 84 0.21 -20.21 11.07
N ILE A 85 1.40 -20.76 11.03
CA ILE A 85 1.64 -22.18 10.72
C ILE A 85 2.26 -22.81 11.96
N LYS A 86 1.78 -23.98 12.35
CA LYS A 86 2.40 -24.77 13.41
C LYS A 86 3.48 -25.67 12.83
N PHE A 87 4.63 -25.70 13.49
CA PHE A 87 5.73 -26.57 13.15
C PHE A 87 5.87 -27.70 14.18
N GLU A 88 6.37 -28.84 13.73
CA GLU A 88 6.77 -29.90 14.63
C GLU A 88 7.87 -29.38 15.58
N GLY A 89 7.70 -29.57 16.89
CA GLY A 89 8.65 -29.10 17.90
C GLY A 89 8.62 -27.62 18.24
N GLU A 90 7.68 -26.82 17.72
CA GLU A 90 7.56 -25.36 17.91
C GLU A 90 7.63 -24.91 19.37
N SER A 91 7.13 -25.74 20.31
CA SER A 91 7.12 -25.39 21.75
C SER A 91 8.51 -25.29 22.38
N SER A 92 9.56 -25.70 21.69
CA SER A 92 10.93 -25.69 22.19
C SER A 92 11.69 -24.37 22.02
N ILE A 93 11.13 -23.44 21.26
CA ILE A 93 11.70 -22.11 20.97
C ILE A 93 10.60 -21.02 21.01
N GLN A 94 11.01 -19.78 21.15
CA GLN A 94 10.07 -18.67 21.05
C GLN A 94 9.68 -18.41 19.58
N VAL A 95 8.44 -18.69 19.23
CA VAL A 95 7.84 -18.36 17.92
C VAL A 95 6.91 -17.16 18.10
N LEU A 96 7.13 -16.09 17.36
CA LEU A 96 6.40 -14.82 17.44
C LEU A 96 5.75 -14.48 16.09
N ASP A 97 4.66 -13.72 16.16
CA ASP A 97 4.03 -13.14 14.97
C ASP A 97 4.65 -11.79 14.63
N ALA A 98 4.87 -11.53 13.34
CA ALA A 98 5.41 -10.26 12.83
C ALA A 98 4.61 -9.04 13.31
N LEU A 99 3.28 -9.08 13.20
CA LEU A 99 2.43 -7.96 13.63
C LEU A 99 2.52 -7.71 15.13
N LYS A 100 2.64 -8.78 15.92
CA LYS A 100 2.82 -8.66 17.36
C LYS A 100 4.14 -7.98 17.68
N VAL A 101 5.24 -8.41 17.05
CA VAL A 101 6.58 -7.81 17.22
C VAL A 101 6.56 -6.33 16.88
N LEU A 102 6.00 -5.95 15.74
CA LEU A 102 5.94 -4.56 15.28
C LEU A 102 5.06 -3.70 16.20
N ARG A 103 3.91 -4.22 16.63
CA ARG A 103 3.00 -3.55 17.57
C ARG A 103 3.63 -3.34 18.95
N ASP A 104 4.26 -4.36 19.47
CA ASP A 104 4.93 -4.31 20.79
C ASP A 104 6.09 -3.28 20.76
N THR A 105 6.81 -3.19 19.64
CA THR A 105 7.86 -2.17 19.43
C THR A 105 7.27 -0.76 19.40
N GLU A 106 6.12 -0.56 18.77
CA GLU A 106 5.43 0.74 18.77
C GLU A 106 4.96 1.16 20.17
N GLN A 107 4.56 0.20 20.98
CA GLN A 107 4.10 0.42 22.36
C GLN A 107 5.26 0.47 23.36
N GLU A 108 6.52 0.45 22.90
CA GLU A 108 7.73 0.43 23.71
C GLU A 108 7.81 -0.80 24.64
N MET A 109 7.00 -1.80 24.37
CA MET A 109 7.11 -3.11 25.00
C MET A 109 8.32 -3.82 24.39
N ARG A 110 9.37 -3.99 25.17
CA ARG A 110 10.61 -4.62 24.71
C ARG A 110 10.41 -6.12 24.54
N ASN A 111 10.05 -6.54 23.33
CA ASN A 111 10.27 -7.92 22.92
C ASN A 111 11.79 -8.12 22.85
N GLN A 112 12.29 -9.08 23.61
CA GLN A 112 13.72 -9.40 23.56
C GLN A 112 13.99 -10.23 22.31
N LEU A 113 14.18 -9.58 21.16
CA LEU A 113 14.76 -10.21 19.98
C LEU A 113 16.28 -10.23 20.14
N ILE A 114 16.75 -11.10 21.04
CA ILE A 114 18.17 -11.25 21.38
C ILE A 114 18.70 -12.52 20.71
N GLY A 115 20.00 -12.53 20.41
CA GLY A 115 20.65 -13.66 19.79
C GLY A 115 20.42 -13.71 18.28
N ARG A 116 20.26 -14.91 17.75
CA ARG A 116 19.98 -15.15 16.33
C ARG A 116 18.49 -15.21 16.09
N VAL A 117 18.00 -14.28 15.28
CA VAL A 117 16.58 -14.16 14.93
C VAL A 117 16.35 -14.66 13.51
N VAL A 118 15.47 -15.65 13.35
CA VAL A 118 15.04 -16.15 12.05
C VAL A 118 13.66 -15.55 11.74
N VAL A 119 13.56 -14.78 10.63
CA VAL A 119 12.31 -14.21 10.13
C VAL A 119 11.82 -15.03 8.95
N TYR A 120 10.69 -15.71 9.10
CA TYR A 120 10.13 -16.55 8.05
C TYR A 120 9.10 -15.80 7.21
N GLY A 121 9.47 -15.47 5.96
CA GLY A 121 8.64 -14.76 5.00
C GLY A 121 9.46 -13.91 4.03
N GLY A 122 8.83 -13.47 2.94
CA GLY A 122 9.49 -12.70 1.87
C GLY A 122 8.75 -11.41 1.48
N GLY A 123 7.87 -10.89 2.34
CA GLY A 123 7.13 -9.66 2.12
C GLY A 123 7.71 -8.45 2.86
N ASN A 124 7.13 -7.26 2.64
CA ASN A 124 7.54 -6.03 3.32
C ASN A 124 7.54 -6.18 4.85
N SER A 125 6.55 -6.89 5.42
CA SER A 125 6.50 -7.14 6.87
C SER A 125 7.69 -7.96 7.37
N ALA A 126 8.23 -8.89 6.55
CA ALA A 126 9.43 -9.63 6.91
C ALA A 126 10.67 -8.72 6.95
N MET A 127 10.80 -7.82 5.97
CA MET A 127 11.88 -6.81 5.96
C MET A 127 11.75 -5.85 7.16
N ASP A 128 10.54 -5.40 7.46
CA ASP A 128 10.27 -4.53 8.61
C ASP A 128 10.64 -5.20 9.94
N VAL A 129 10.28 -6.47 10.14
CA VAL A 129 10.65 -7.23 11.32
C VAL A 129 12.15 -7.45 11.41
N ALA A 130 12.80 -7.86 10.31
CA ALA A 130 14.24 -8.10 10.27
C ALA A 130 15.04 -6.84 10.66
N ARG A 131 14.70 -5.71 10.04
CA ARG A 131 15.31 -4.41 10.32
C ARG A 131 15.01 -3.92 11.75
N THR A 132 13.82 -4.22 12.26
CA THR A 132 13.46 -3.93 13.65
C THR A 132 14.26 -4.79 14.62
N ALA A 133 14.46 -6.08 14.34
CA ALA A 133 15.27 -6.97 15.16
C ALA A 133 16.73 -6.49 15.28
N VAL A 134 17.34 -6.05 14.17
CA VAL A 134 18.67 -5.42 14.19
C VAL A 134 18.70 -4.22 15.16
N ARG A 135 17.71 -3.32 15.09
CA ARG A 135 17.59 -2.14 15.96
C ARG A 135 17.36 -2.48 17.42
N MET A 136 16.73 -3.61 17.69
CA MET A 136 16.49 -4.11 19.05
C MET A 136 17.68 -4.86 19.64
N GLY A 137 18.76 -5.05 18.88
CA GLY A 137 20.01 -5.62 19.36
C GLY A 137 20.17 -7.11 19.09
N ALA A 138 19.42 -7.68 18.13
CA ALA A 138 19.69 -9.01 17.63
C ALA A 138 21.13 -9.11 17.12
N GLN A 139 21.83 -10.19 17.47
CA GLN A 139 23.22 -10.40 17.10
C GLN A 139 23.37 -10.85 15.64
N ASP A 140 22.42 -11.63 15.17
CA ASP A 140 22.33 -12.12 13.80
C ASP A 140 20.85 -12.18 13.37
N VAL A 141 20.54 -11.71 12.17
CA VAL A 141 19.17 -11.71 11.62
C VAL A 141 19.16 -12.36 10.26
N VAL A 142 18.42 -13.45 10.16
CA VAL A 142 18.31 -14.25 8.94
C VAL A 142 16.85 -14.28 8.48
N VAL A 143 16.60 -13.83 7.26
CA VAL A 143 15.29 -13.96 6.60
C VAL A 143 15.29 -15.26 5.80
N VAL A 144 14.31 -16.12 6.05
CA VAL A 144 14.07 -17.35 5.29
C VAL A 144 12.91 -17.13 4.35
N SER A 145 13.15 -17.22 3.04
CA SER A 145 12.16 -16.97 2.00
C SER A 145 11.99 -18.19 1.10
N ARG A 146 10.74 -18.53 0.78
CA ARG A 146 10.41 -19.59 -0.19
C ARG A 146 10.76 -19.22 -1.63
N TYR A 147 10.93 -17.94 -1.92
CA TYR A 147 11.20 -17.43 -3.25
C TYR A 147 12.62 -16.90 -3.36
N GLU A 148 13.14 -16.87 -4.57
CA GLU A 148 14.36 -16.12 -4.90
C GLU A 148 14.17 -14.63 -4.57
N GLN A 149 15.27 -13.94 -4.30
CA GLN A 149 15.22 -12.54 -3.86
C GLN A 149 14.44 -11.64 -4.84
N ASP A 150 14.63 -11.84 -6.15
CA ASP A 150 13.96 -11.05 -7.19
C ASP A 150 12.45 -11.38 -7.34
N ASN A 151 12.03 -12.54 -6.81
CA ASN A 151 10.63 -13.01 -6.81
C ASN A 151 9.93 -12.81 -5.46
N MET A 152 10.60 -12.23 -4.47
CA MET A 152 10.01 -11.87 -3.19
C MET A 152 8.92 -10.82 -3.37
N SER A 153 7.90 -10.82 -2.50
CA SER A 153 6.83 -9.82 -2.54
C SER A 153 7.21 -8.49 -1.87
N ALA A 154 8.36 -8.43 -1.18
CA ALA A 154 8.92 -7.19 -0.67
C ALA A 154 9.42 -6.31 -1.82
N HIS A 155 9.31 -5.00 -1.65
CA HIS A 155 9.86 -4.07 -2.63
C HIS A 155 11.39 -4.18 -2.69
N PRO A 156 12.01 -4.08 -3.88
CA PRO A 156 13.47 -4.20 -4.04
C PRO A 156 14.27 -3.26 -3.13
N PHE A 157 13.79 -2.04 -2.89
CA PHE A 157 14.47 -1.10 -2.00
C PHE A 157 14.41 -1.54 -0.52
N GLU A 158 13.33 -2.19 -0.07
CA GLU A 158 13.21 -2.73 1.30
C GLU A 158 14.21 -3.88 1.52
N ILE A 159 14.35 -4.74 0.52
CA ILE A 159 15.32 -5.84 0.54
C ILE A 159 16.74 -5.27 0.62
N LYS A 160 17.04 -4.28 -0.25
CA LYS A 160 18.34 -3.62 -0.27
C LYS A 160 18.68 -2.99 1.09
N GLU A 161 17.73 -2.25 1.68
CA GLU A 161 17.94 -1.60 2.99
C GLU A 161 18.15 -2.63 4.11
N ALA A 162 17.43 -3.76 4.10
CA ALA A 162 17.62 -4.84 5.06
C ALA A 162 19.02 -5.45 4.96
N LEU A 163 19.51 -5.70 3.74
CA LEU A 163 20.88 -6.22 3.51
C LEU A 163 21.95 -5.20 3.94
N GLU A 164 21.79 -3.91 3.63
CA GLU A 164 22.70 -2.84 4.07
C GLU A 164 22.75 -2.72 5.60
N GLU A 165 21.68 -3.04 6.28
CA GLU A 165 21.59 -3.06 7.74
C GLU A 165 22.14 -4.35 8.36
N GLY A 166 22.62 -5.30 7.55
CA GLY A 166 23.33 -6.51 7.99
C GLY A 166 22.45 -7.73 8.17
N THR A 167 21.22 -7.72 7.63
CA THR A 167 20.36 -8.91 7.56
C THR A 167 20.84 -9.85 6.46
N SER A 168 20.80 -11.16 6.70
CA SER A 168 21.03 -12.21 5.70
C SER A 168 19.71 -12.72 5.13
N ILE A 169 19.70 -13.17 3.87
CA ILE A 169 18.52 -13.76 3.23
C ILE A 169 18.86 -15.15 2.70
N LEU A 170 18.16 -16.16 3.18
CA LEU A 170 18.18 -17.52 2.68
C LEU A 170 16.96 -17.73 1.76
N SER A 171 17.20 -17.61 0.46
CA SER A 171 16.20 -17.81 -0.58
C SER A 171 15.97 -19.29 -0.88
N LEU A 172 14.78 -19.64 -1.39
CA LEU A 172 14.39 -21.00 -1.76
C LEU A 172 14.51 -21.96 -0.56
N ARG A 173 14.01 -21.53 0.61
CA ARG A 173 13.95 -22.34 1.82
C ARG A 173 12.57 -22.24 2.47
N SER A 174 12.14 -23.32 3.10
CA SER A 174 10.93 -23.40 3.89
C SER A 174 11.22 -24.03 5.24
N ILE A 175 10.71 -23.48 6.33
CA ILE A 175 10.83 -24.12 7.65
C ILE A 175 9.97 -25.37 7.63
N LYS A 176 10.58 -26.54 7.99
CA LYS A 176 9.92 -27.83 8.08
C LYS A 176 9.65 -28.25 9.52
N ALA A 177 10.65 -28.15 10.38
CA ALA A 177 10.56 -28.53 11.79
C ALA A 177 11.48 -27.66 12.67
N ILE A 178 11.15 -27.61 13.94
CA ILE A 178 11.89 -26.88 14.98
C ILE A 178 12.20 -27.84 16.13
N ASN A 179 13.47 -28.06 16.44
CA ASN A 179 13.91 -28.95 17.51
C ASN A 179 14.90 -28.23 18.44
N GLY A 180 14.43 -27.78 19.59
CA GLY A 180 15.24 -26.92 20.45
C GLY A 180 15.53 -25.60 19.74
N ASN A 181 16.82 -25.24 19.62
CA ASN A 181 17.27 -24.07 18.86
C ASN A 181 17.62 -24.40 17.39
N GLN A 182 17.41 -25.63 16.95
CA GLN A 182 17.70 -26.04 15.57
C GLN A 182 16.46 -25.97 14.70
N ILE A 183 16.56 -25.27 13.59
CA ILE A 183 15.52 -25.10 12.58
C ILE A 183 15.91 -25.93 11.37
N THR A 184 15.10 -26.95 11.06
CA THR A 184 15.26 -27.73 9.83
C THR A 184 14.58 -27.00 8.68
N LEU A 185 15.35 -26.68 7.66
CA LEU A 185 14.88 -26.04 6.42
C LEU A 185 14.80 -27.09 5.30
N GLU A 186 13.69 -27.12 4.61
CA GLU A 186 13.51 -27.79 3.33
C GLU A 186 14.06 -26.91 2.22
N LEU A 187 14.94 -27.46 1.36
CA LEU A 187 15.44 -26.77 0.17
C LEU A 187 14.39 -26.83 -0.93
N LEU A 188 14.20 -25.67 -1.56
CA LEU A 188 13.22 -25.51 -2.64
C LEU A 188 13.96 -25.22 -3.96
N LYS A 189 13.30 -25.48 -5.06
CA LYS A 189 13.73 -25.02 -6.38
C LYS A 189 12.59 -24.33 -7.11
N ALA A 190 12.91 -23.28 -7.91
CA ALA A 190 11.96 -22.66 -8.80
C ALA A 190 11.58 -23.65 -9.91
N SER A 191 10.29 -23.73 -10.20
CA SER A 191 9.73 -24.47 -11.32
C SER A 191 9.61 -23.54 -12.53
N GLU A 192 9.61 -24.13 -13.74
CA GLU A 192 9.31 -23.39 -14.97
C GLU A 192 7.83 -22.97 -15.07
N GLU A 193 6.97 -23.51 -14.20
CA GLU A 193 5.56 -23.13 -14.15
C GLU A 193 5.36 -21.81 -13.42
N TYR A 194 4.63 -20.90 -14.05
CA TYR A 194 4.24 -19.61 -13.46
C TYR A 194 2.79 -19.66 -13.00
N TYR A 195 2.55 -19.22 -11.77
CA TYR A 195 1.21 -18.99 -11.24
C TYR A 195 1.09 -17.58 -10.66
N SER A 196 0.09 -16.82 -11.13
CA SER A 196 -0.12 -15.42 -10.71
C SER A 196 1.13 -14.53 -10.82
N GLY A 197 1.94 -14.72 -11.89
CA GLY A 197 3.13 -13.91 -12.15
C GLY A 197 4.36 -14.27 -11.31
N LYS A 198 4.32 -15.40 -10.56
CA LYS A 198 5.46 -15.91 -9.78
C LYS A 198 5.80 -17.34 -10.20
N SER A 199 7.09 -17.66 -10.20
CA SER A 199 7.53 -19.05 -10.38
C SER A 199 6.97 -19.91 -9.24
N ARG A 200 6.38 -21.05 -9.57
CA ARG A 200 6.01 -22.05 -8.59
C ARG A 200 7.29 -22.63 -7.96
N VAL A 201 7.29 -22.84 -6.67
CA VAL A 201 8.40 -23.48 -5.97
C VAL A 201 8.02 -24.89 -5.57
N VAL A 202 8.95 -25.83 -5.70
CA VAL A 202 8.78 -27.25 -5.37
C VAL A 202 9.86 -27.71 -4.40
N GLU A 203 9.51 -28.64 -3.53
CA GLU A 203 10.42 -29.25 -2.57
C GLU A 203 11.43 -30.15 -3.28
N THR A 204 12.69 -30.12 -2.85
CA THR A 204 13.75 -30.98 -3.40
C THR A 204 13.91 -32.27 -2.64
N GLY A 205 13.41 -32.36 -1.41
CA GLY A 205 13.64 -33.45 -0.47
C GLY A 205 14.99 -33.33 0.29
N GLU A 206 15.78 -32.29 -0.04
CA GLU A 206 17.03 -31.98 0.67
C GLU A 206 16.76 -31.03 1.83
N HIS A 207 17.52 -31.19 2.91
CA HIS A 207 17.35 -30.43 4.12
C HIS A 207 18.67 -29.81 4.57
N GLU A 208 18.60 -28.65 5.18
CA GLU A 208 19.70 -28.06 5.93
C GLU A 208 19.21 -27.63 7.33
N THR A 209 20.13 -27.45 8.25
CA THR A 209 19.79 -27.06 9.62
C THR A 209 20.50 -25.76 9.96
N ILE A 210 19.78 -24.81 10.54
CA ILE A 210 20.32 -23.58 11.09
C ILE A 210 19.93 -23.45 12.56
N GLU A 211 20.69 -22.67 13.32
CA GLU A 211 20.33 -22.35 14.70
C GLU A 211 19.53 -21.05 14.77
N ALA A 212 18.64 -20.92 15.75
CA ALA A 212 17.93 -19.71 16.09
C ALA A 212 17.62 -19.65 17.58
N ASP A 213 17.55 -18.44 18.13
CA ASP A 213 17.05 -18.18 19.49
C ASP A 213 15.58 -17.75 19.45
N VAL A 214 15.17 -17.11 18.36
CA VAL A 214 13.79 -16.64 18.13
C VAL A 214 13.40 -16.85 16.67
N VAL A 215 12.18 -17.30 16.43
CA VAL A 215 11.56 -17.35 15.10
C VAL A 215 10.43 -16.35 15.03
N VAL A 216 10.38 -15.52 13.98
CA VAL A 216 9.26 -14.58 13.74
C VAL A 216 8.57 -14.93 12.42
N LEU A 217 7.27 -15.22 12.50
CA LEU A 217 6.44 -15.57 11.34
C LEU A 217 5.92 -14.31 10.66
N ALA A 218 6.36 -14.08 9.42
CA ALA A 218 5.95 -12.97 8.55
C ALA A 218 5.32 -13.48 7.25
N ILE A 219 4.45 -14.50 7.35
CA ILE A 219 3.87 -15.27 6.24
C ILE A 219 2.51 -14.77 5.78
N GLY A 220 2.21 -13.51 6.04
CA GLY A 220 0.99 -12.84 5.61
C GLY A 220 0.03 -12.51 6.74
N GLN A 221 -1.05 -11.87 6.35
CA GLN A 221 -2.04 -11.28 7.26
C GLN A 221 -3.44 -11.66 6.82
N LEU A 222 -4.34 -11.78 7.79
CA LEU A 222 -5.74 -12.14 7.60
C LEU A 222 -6.65 -11.02 8.13
N VAL A 223 -7.80 -10.89 7.52
CA VAL A 223 -8.87 -10.02 8.02
C VAL A 223 -9.47 -10.68 9.27
N ASP A 224 -9.72 -9.88 10.30
CA ASP A 224 -10.45 -10.35 11.47
C ASP A 224 -11.96 -10.37 11.19
N ALA A 225 -12.43 -11.44 10.58
CA ALA A 225 -13.83 -11.60 10.20
C ALA A 225 -14.79 -11.84 11.40
N GLU A 226 -14.28 -11.96 12.63
CA GLU A 226 -15.14 -12.16 13.83
C GLU A 226 -16.15 -11.04 14.03
N ILE A 227 -15.81 -9.81 13.62
CA ILE A 227 -16.72 -8.67 13.62
C ILE A 227 -18.01 -8.93 12.82
N LEU A 228 -17.96 -9.85 11.85
CA LEU A 228 -19.09 -10.18 10.97
C LEU A 228 -19.93 -11.34 11.47
N ASN A 229 -19.56 -11.99 12.56
CA ASN A 229 -20.31 -13.13 13.12
C ASN A 229 -21.77 -12.80 13.43
N LYS A 230 -22.05 -11.53 13.78
CA LYS A 230 -23.43 -11.04 14.04
C LYS A 230 -24.08 -10.41 12.79
N ASN A 231 -23.35 -10.32 11.68
CA ASN A 231 -23.80 -9.79 10.41
C ASN A 231 -23.62 -10.84 9.28
N PRO A 232 -24.31 -12.00 9.35
CA PRO A 232 -24.08 -13.12 8.44
C PRO A 232 -24.52 -12.83 6.99
N GLN A 233 -25.18 -11.70 6.76
CA GLN A 233 -25.58 -11.24 5.43
C GLN A 233 -24.40 -10.65 4.63
N ILE A 234 -23.26 -10.37 5.31
CA ILE A 234 -22.07 -9.86 4.64
C ILE A 234 -21.23 -11.04 4.18
N ASN A 235 -21.07 -11.18 2.86
CA ASN A 235 -20.30 -12.27 2.26
C ASN A 235 -18.80 -12.12 2.54
N VAL A 236 -18.17 -13.20 2.98
CA VAL A 236 -16.72 -13.30 3.20
C VAL A 236 -16.19 -14.51 2.43
N GLU A 237 -15.21 -14.25 1.58
CA GLU A 237 -14.51 -15.30 0.83
C GLU A 237 -13.00 -15.07 0.90
N ASN A 238 -12.21 -16.14 0.98
CA ASN A 238 -10.76 -16.07 1.07
C ASN A 238 -10.25 -15.09 2.14
N ASN A 239 -10.93 -15.05 3.29
CA ASN A 239 -10.65 -14.11 4.39
C ASN A 239 -10.72 -12.63 3.99
N THR A 240 -11.57 -12.27 3.03
CA THR A 240 -11.84 -10.88 2.64
C THR A 240 -13.35 -10.64 2.54
N ILE A 241 -13.76 -9.43 2.87
CA ILE A 241 -15.14 -8.99 2.71
C ILE A 241 -15.41 -8.77 1.22
N GLN A 242 -16.43 -9.43 0.68
CA GLN A 242 -16.78 -9.27 -0.72
C GLN A 242 -17.54 -7.97 -0.94
N ILE A 243 -17.17 -7.27 -1.99
CA ILE A 243 -17.75 -6.00 -2.42
C ILE A 243 -18.01 -6.01 -3.92
N ASP A 244 -18.91 -5.17 -4.33
CA ASP A 244 -19.10 -4.85 -5.74
C ASP A 244 -18.09 -3.80 -6.25
N GLU A 245 -18.23 -3.41 -7.52
CA GLU A 245 -17.34 -2.43 -8.14
C GLU A 245 -17.38 -1.04 -7.48
N ILE A 246 -18.42 -0.71 -6.73
CA ILE A 246 -18.61 0.57 -6.05
C ILE A 246 -18.40 0.49 -4.53
N MET A 247 -17.73 -0.55 -4.02
CA MET A 247 -17.40 -0.75 -2.60
C MET A 247 -18.58 -1.10 -1.69
N GLN A 248 -19.74 -1.50 -2.22
CA GLN A 248 -20.88 -1.95 -1.44
C GLN A 248 -20.75 -3.43 -1.11
N THR A 249 -21.09 -3.82 0.11
CA THR A 249 -21.17 -5.23 0.52
C THR A 249 -22.50 -5.83 0.09
N SER A 250 -22.67 -7.14 0.30
CA SER A 250 -23.97 -7.81 0.10
C SER A 250 -25.10 -7.30 1.00
N GLN A 251 -24.79 -6.55 2.07
CA GLN A 251 -25.76 -5.94 2.96
C GLN A 251 -25.97 -4.46 2.63
N ASN A 252 -27.23 -4.06 2.37
CA ASN A 252 -27.56 -2.69 2.00
C ASN A 252 -27.20 -1.66 3.08
N GLY A 253 -26.58 -0.56 2.68
CA GLY A 253 -26.13 0.51 3.56
C GLY A 253 -24.84 0.17 4.33
N ILE A 254 -24.20 -0.97 4.04
CA ILE A 254 -22.90 -1.34 4.57
C ILE A 254 -21.89 -1.46 3.40
N PHE A 255 -20.78 -0.79 3.56
CA PHE A 255 -19.68 -0.69 2.60
C PHE A 255 -18.40 -1.24 3.23
N ALA A 256 -17.43 -1.64 2.40
CA ALA A 256 -16.12 -2.06 2.91
C ALA A 256 -14.98 -1.55 2.01
N ALA A 257 -13.80 -1.32 2.61
CA ALA A 257 -12.67 -0.74 1.88
C ALA A 257 -11.32 -1.08 2.52
N GLY A 258 -10.24 -0.84 1.77
CA GLY A 258 -8.86 -1.05 2.21
C GLY A 258 -8.47 -2.53 2.23
N ASP A 259 -7.61 -2.93 3.19
CA ASP A 259 -7.06 -4.29 3.24
C ASP A 259 -8.07 -5.35 3.70
N ALA A 260 -9.26 -4.93 4.14
CA ALA A 260 -10.35 -5.82 4.50
C ALA A 260 -11.06 -6.45 3.29
N VAL A 261 -10.90 -5.87 2.10
CA VAL A 261 -11.49 -6.33 0.84
C VAL A 261 -10.40 -6.87 -0.10
N PRO A 262 -10.73 -7.58 -1.19
CA PRO A 262 -9.76 -8.00 -2.19
C PRO A 262 -8.97 -6.81 -2.73
N SER A 263 -7.66 -6.77 -2.46
CA SER A 263 -6.80 -5.62 -2.81
C SER A 263 -5.31 -5.97 -2.77
N GLN A 264 -4.48 -5.06 -3.32
CA GLN A 264 -3.02 -5.16 -3.24
C GLN A 264 -2.44 -4.85 -1.85
N ARG A 265 -3.29 -4.51 -0.87
CA ARG A 265 -2.90 -4.19 0.51
C ARG A 265 -1.78 -3.17 0.60
N SER A 266 -1.99 -2.01 -0.01
CA SER A 266 -1.11 -0.85 0.08
C SER A 266 -1.85 0.36 0.63
N VAL A 267 -1.11 1.31 1.21
CA VAL A 267 -1.68 2.58 1.70
C VAL A 267 -2.36 3.33 0.56
N THR A 268 -1.73 3.37 -0.62
CA THR A 268 -2.28 4.03 -1.81
C THR A 268 -3.61 3.41 -2.24
N THR A 269 -3.69 2.07 -2.29
CA THR A 269 -4.93 1.35 -2.63
C THR A 269 -6.01 1.62 -1.58
N ALA A 270 -5.68 1.58 -0.30
CA ALA A 270 -6.62 1.86 0.78
C ALA A 270 -7.19 3.29 0.72
N LEU A 271 -6.35 4.29 0.40
CA LEU A 271 -6.79 5.67 0.17
C LEU A 271 -7.73 5.79 -1.04
N GLY A 272 -7.39 5.13 -2.15
CA GLY A 272 -8.22 5.07 -3.34
C GLY A 272 -9.60 4.44 -3.05
N HIS A 273 -9.61 3.30 -2.35
CA HIS A 273 -10.85 2.64 -1.90
C HIS A 273 -11.67 3.56 -0.98
N GLY A 274 -11.04 4.24 -0.04
CA GLY A 274 -11.73 5.18 0.87
C GLY A 274 -12.37 6.35 0.13
N LYS A 275 -11.69 6.90 -0.90
CA LYS A 275 -12.25 7.94 -1.78
C LYS A 275 -13.45 7.43 -2.58
N LYS A 276 -13.34 6.23 -3.16
CA LYS A 276 -14.39 5.57 -3.94
C LYS A 276 -15.61 5.28 -3.06
N ALA A 277 -15.42 4.63 -1.91
CA ALA A 277 -16.47 4.34 -0.95
C ALA A 277 -17.21 5.61 -0.49
N ALA A 278 -16.48 6.71 -0.23
CA ALA A 278 -17.10 7.96 0.17
C ALA A 278 -18.03 8.54 -0.91
N ARG A 279 -17.63 8.47 -2.19
CA ARG A 279 -18.48 8.89 -3.32
C ARG A 279 -19.72 8.03 -3.45
N THR A 280 -19.56 6.72 -3.31
CA THR A 280 -20.67 5.76 -3.34
C THR A 280 -21.65 6.00 -2.20
N ILE A 281 -21.16 6.14 -0.97
CA ILE A 281 -21.98 6.42 0.21
C ILE A 281 -22.74 7.73 0.04
N ASN A 282 -22.08 8.78 -0.45
CA ASN A 282 -22.73 10.07 -0.69
C ASN A 282 -23.88 9.95 -1.70
N ALA A 283 -23.69 9.27 -2.82
CA ALA A 283 -24.75 9.04 -3.81
C ALA A 283 -25.87 8.17 -3.25
N TRP A 284 -25.51 7.08 -2.55
CA TRP A 284 -26.47 6.16 -1.94
C TRP A 284 -27.39 6.88 -0.92
N LEU A 285 -26.84 7.74 -0.07
CA LEU A 285 -27.61 8.56 0.89
C LEU A 285 -28.57 9.54 0.19
N GLN A 286 -28.30 9.91 -1.06
CA GLN A 286 -29.15 10.74 -1.89
C GLN A 286 -30.15 9.92 -2.74
N GLY A 287 -30.22 8.59 -2.56
CA GLY A 287 -31.04 7.70 -3.36
C GLY A 287 -30.54 7.51 -4.80
N GLN A 288 -29.25 7.76 -5.04
CA GLN A 288 -28.59 7.65 -6.35
C GLN A 288 -27.56 6.54 -6.34
N THR A 289 -27.25 6.01 -7.53
CA THR A 289 -26.10 5.11 -7.73
C THR A 289 -24.94 5.91 -8.31
N TRP A 290 -23.80 5.88 -7.60
CA TRP A 290 -22.58 6.49 -8.11
C TRP A 290 -22.06 5.72 -9.32
N GLN A 291 -21.74 6.45 -10.38
CA GLN A 291 -21.08 5.90 -11.56
C GLN A 291 -19.61 6.35 -11.55
N PRO A 292 -18.66 5.43 -11.72
CA PRO A 292 -17.27 5.80 -11.93
C PRO A 292 -17.15 6.73 -13.14
N VAL A 293 -16.44 7.82 -12.97
CA VAL A 293 -16.08 8.66 -14.12
C VAL A 293 -15.16 7.82 -15.01
N PRO A 294 -15.43 7.70 -16.30
CA PRO A 294 -14.51 7.06 -17.23
C PRO A 294 -13.11 7.64 -17.04
N GLN A 295 -12.13 6.79 -16.92
CA GLN A 295 -10.74 7.25 -16.86
C GLN A 295 -10.27 7.46 -18.30
N ASP A 296 -9.67 8.62 -18.55
CA ASP A 296 -8.96 8.85 -19.79
C ASP A 296 -7.82 7.83 -19.93
N GLU A 297 -7.49 7.46 -21.16
CA GLU A 297 -6.34 6.59 -21.40
C GLU A 297 -5.08 7.22 -20.79
N VAL A 298 -4.34 6.42 -20.03
CA VAL A 298 -3.03 6.85 -19.53
C VAL A 298 -2.09 6.98 -20.70
N ALA A 299 -1.46 8.14 -20.88
CA ALA A 299 -0.45 8.31 -21.90
C ALA A 299 0.73 7.36 -21.62
N SER A 300 0.97 6.44 -22.52
CA SER A 300 2.14 5.57 -22.50
C SER A 300 3.38 6.35 -22.94
N PHE A 301 4.57 5.86 -22.58
CA PHE A 301 5.82 6.57 -22.87
C PHE A 301 6.06 6.80 -24.37
N ASP A 302 5.58 5.91 -25.22
CA ASP A 302 5.64 6.00 -26.68
C ASP A 302 4.75 7.09 -27.29
N LYS A 303 3.73 7.57 -26.54
CA LYS A 303 2.89 8.71 -26.92
C LYS A 303 3.45 10.06 -26.45
N MET A 304 4.56 10.04 -25.75
CA MET A 304 5.19 11.25 -25.22
C MET A 304 6.38 11.66 -26.08
N GLU A 305 6.65 12.96 -26.15
CA GLU A 305 7.81 13.50 -26.88
C GLU A 305 8.95 13.84 -25.88
N PRO A 306 9.78 12.84 -25.46
CA PRO A 306 10.78 13.04 -24.40
C PRO A 306 11.86 14.07 -24.73
N TRP A 307 12.07 14.37 -25.99
CA TRP A 307 13.06 15.33 -26.44
C TRP A 307 12.80 16.79 -26.00
N TYR A 308 11.59 17.08 -25.54
CA TYR A 308 11.27 18.36 -24.88
C TYR A 308 11.80 18.43 -23.45
N TYR A 309 12.19 17.32 -22.86
CA TYR A 309 12.58 17.25 -21.46
C TYR A 309 14.09 17.09 -21.31
N SER A 310 14.64 17.63 -20.22
CA SER A 310 16.04 17.48 -19.87
C SER A 310 16.34 16.06 -19.41
N ASP A 311 17.31 15.40 -20.02
CA ASP A 311 17.83 14.10 -19.59
C ASP A 311 18.76 14.33 -18.38
N ALA A 312 18.19 14.26 -17.20
CA ALA A 312 18.90 14.44 -15.93
C ALA A 312 18.53 13.33 -14.94
N PRO A 313 19.49 12.83 -14.16
CA PRO A 313 19.23 11.80 -13.17
C PRO A 313 18.23 12.30 -12.12
N ARG A 314 17.47 11.36 -11.55
CA ARG A 314 16.57 11.66 -10.43
C ARG A 314 17.35 12.20 -9.25
N THR A 315 16.86 13.26 -8.61
CA THR A 315 17.42 13.78 -7.37
C THR A 315 17.35 12.71 -6.28
N ALA A 316 18.50 12.37 -5.71
CA ALA A 316 18.56 11.39 -4.64
C ALA A 316 18.10 12.01 -3.30
N GLN A 317 17.23 11.32 -2.59
CA GLN A 317 16.92 11.67 -1.21
C GLN A 317 18.11 11.33 -0.30
N PRO A 318 18.38 12.12 0.74
CA PRO A 318 19.40 11.79 1.71
C PRO A 318 18.99 10.53 2.50
N TYR A 319 19.97 9.65 2.72
CA TYR A 319 19.79 8.45 3.54
C TYR A 319 20.61 8.55 4.83
N LEU A 320 19.99 8.13 5.93
CA LEU A 320 20.71 7.98 7.18
C LEU A 320 21.81 6.90 7.02
N GLU A 321 23.01 7.17 7.50
CA GLU A 321 24.13 6.23 7.43
C GLU A 321 23.80 4.87 8.09
N ALA A 322 24.25 3.76 7.50
CA ALA A 322 23.92 2.40 7.93
C ALA A 322 24.20 2.15 9.43
N VAL A 323 25.31 2.68 9.97
CA VAL A 323 25.64 2.57 11.40
C VAL A 323 24.58 3.23 12.28
N ARG A 324 24.10 4.42 11.87
CA ARG A 324 23.04 5.14 12.61
C ARG A 324 21.68 4.48 12.47
N ARG A 325 21.39 3.87 11.31
CA ARG A 325 20.13 3.11 11.11
C ARG A 325 20.01 1.96 12.11
N LYS A 326 21.11 1.27 12.43
CA LYS A 326 21.14 0.12 13.36
C LYS A 326 20.97 0.50 14.82
N SER A 327 21.24 1.74 15.19
CA SER A 327 21.30 2.18 16.59
C SER A 327 20.01 2.85 17.09
N GLY A 328 18.99 3.00 16.24
CA GLY A 328 17.75 3.69 16.65
C GLY A 328 16.64 3.64 15.62
N PHE A 329 15.55 4.33 15.91
CA PHE A 329 14.33 4.38 15.10
C PHE A 329 14.15 5.73 14.38
N ALA A 330 15.22 6.50 14.18
CA ALA A 330 15.18 7.72 13.40
C ALA A 330 14.81 7.42 11.93
N GLU A 331 14.14 8.35 11.25
CA GLU A 331 13.76 8.21 9.85
C GLU A 331 14.98 7.92 8.98
N VAL A 332 14.89 6.88 8.15
CA VAL A 332 16.00 6.41 7.32
C VAL A 332 16.13 7.22 6.05
N VAL A 333 15.01 7.54 5.41
CA VAL A 333 14.97 8.30 4.16
C VAL A 333 14.54 9.73 4.47
N GLY A 334 15.45 10.67 4.30
CA GLY A 334 15.18 12.09 4.55
C GLY A 334 14.36 12.74 3.44
N ASP A 335 13.87 13.93 3.73
CA ASP A 335 13.12 14.74 2.78
C ASP A 335 14.06 15.42 1.77
N LEU A 336 13.55 15.73 0.58
CA LEU A 336 14.21 16.65 -0.35
C LEU A 336 14.16 18.07 0.23
N ASP A 337 15.23 18.83 0.07
CA ASP A 337 15.16 20.26 0.32
C ASP A 337 14.21 20.95 -0.68
N LEU A 338 13.81 22.20 -0.35
CA LEU A 338 12.82 22.92 -1.13
C LEU A 338 13.24 23.16 -2.59
N ASP A 339 14.52 23.42 -2.82
CA ASP A 339 15.02 23.72 -4.17
C ASP A 339 15.10 22.46 -5.01
N SER A 340 15.56 21.34 -4.45
CA SER A 340 15.51 20.03 -5.07
C SER A 340 14.08 19.57 -5.37
N ALA A 341 13.14 19.79 -4.44
CA ALA A 341 11.73 19.45 -4.65
C ALA A 341 11.10 20.32 -5.77
N LYS A 342 11.40 21.61 -5.83
CA LYS A 342 10.96 22.49 -6.92
C LYS A 342 11.58 22.09 -8.25
N TYR A 343 12.86 21.71 -8.26
CA TYR A 343 13.54 21.23 -9.46
C TYR A 343 12.85 19.98 -10.00
N GLU A 344 12.61 18.96 -9.15
CA GLU A 344 11.90 17.75 -9.56
C GLU A 344 10.45 18.04 -10.01
N ALA A 345 9.75 18.94 -9.34
CA ALA A 345 8.39 19.32 -9.74
C ALA A 345 8.34 20.01 -11.11
N ARG A 346 9.35 20.83 -11.45
CA ARG A 346 9.41 21.52 -12.75
C ARG A 346 9.68 20.61 -13.94
N ARG A 347 10.25 19.45 -13.69
CA ARG A 347 10.49 18.42 -14.73
C ARG A 347 9.42 17.34 -14.77
N CYS A 348 8.25 17.60 -14.18
CA CYS A 348 7.09 16.74 -14.30
C CYS A 348 6.63 16.66 -15.75
N MET A 349 6.50 15.44 -16.28
CA MET A 349 6.13 15.21 -17.69
C MET A 349 4.62 15.30 -17.92
N SER A 350 3.82 15.49 -16.90
CA SER A 350 2.35 15.60 -16.93
C SER A 350 1.59 14.39 -17.53
N CYS A 351 2.24 13.44 -18.16
CA CYS A 351 1.77 12.12 -18.63
C CYS A 351 0.28 12.07 -19.01
N GLY A 352 -0.08 12.62 -20.18
CA GLY A 352 -1.46 12.69 -20.67
C GLY A 352 -2.27 13.90 -20.22
N ASN A 353 -1.77 14.69 -19.24
CA ASN A 353 -2.47 15.89 -18.80
C ASN A 353 -1.89 17.14 -19.48
N CYS A 354 -2.73 17.86 -20.18
CA CYS A 354 -2.34 19.12 -20.82
C CYS A 354 -1.87 20.14 -19.78
N PHE A 355 -0.67 20.72 -19.97
CA PHE A 355 -0.11 21.80 -19.14
C PHE A 355 0.01 23.14 -19.87
N GLU A 356 -0.74 23.29 -20.97
CA GLU A 356 -0.87 24.54 -21.73
C GLU A 356 0.46 25.08 -22.28
N CYS A 357 1.31 24.20 -22.85
CA CYS A 357 2.60 24.58 -23.42
C CYS A 357 2.52 25.35 -24.76
N ASP A 358 1.33 25.48 -25.35
CA ASP A 358 1.05 26.16 -26.61
C ASP A 358 1.59 25.49 -27.89
N ASN A 359 2.30 24.37 -27.83
CA ASN A 359 2.86 23.72 -29.01
C ASN A 359 1.80 23.38 -30.06
N CYS A 360 0.70 22.76 -29.67
CA CYS A 360 -0.39 22.41 -30.57
C CYS A 360 -1.01 23.65 -31.22
N TYR A 361 -1.16 24.72 -30.46
CA TYR A 361 -1.67 26.00 -30.98
C TYR A 361 -0.73 26.63 -32.00
N GLY A 362 0.59 26.65 -31.68
CA GLY A 362 1.60 27.28 -32.53
C GLY A 362 1.89 26.52 -33.82
N ILE A 363 1.78 25.18 -33.81
CA ILE A 363 2.10 24.33 -34.98
C ILE A 363 0.92 24.16 -35.93
N CYS A 364 -0.30 24.46 -35.51
CA CYS A 364 -1.48 24.22 -36.33
C CYS A 364 -1.49 25.08 -37.61
N PRO A 365 -1.37 24.48 -38.81
CA PRO A 365 -1.26 25.25 -40.07
C PRO A 365 -2.56 25.94 -40.48
N ASP A 366 -3.69 25.46 -39.95
CA ASP A 366 -5.03 25.94 -40.30
C ASP A 366 -5.66 26.82 -39.21
N ASN A 367 -4.91 27.15 -38.15
CA ASN A 367 -5.39 27.90 -36.98
C ASN A 367 -6.68 27.31 -36.36
N ALA A 368 -6.81 25.98 -36.43
CA ALA A 368 -7.98 25.24 -35.95
C ALA A 368 -8.01 25.06 -34.40
N ILE A 369 -7.02 25.58 -33.68
CA ILE A 369 -6.91 25.45 -32.21
C ILE A 369 -7.07 26.80 -31.58
N THR A 370 -7.93 26.90 -30.56
CA THR A 370 -8.21 28.15 -29.82
C THR A 370 -7.84 27.97 -28.36
N LYS A 371 -7.17 28.98 -27.77
CA LYS A 371 -6.92 29.03 -26.33
C LYS A 371 -8.15 29.50 -25.57
N LEU A 372 -8.57 28.73 -24.56
CA LEU A 372 -9.75 29.05 -23.74
C LEU A 372 -9.40 29.94 -22.54
N GLY A 373 -8.14 30.21 -22.29
CA GLY A 373 -7.60 30.97 -21.16
C GLY A 373 -6.87 30.09 -20.15
N VAL A 374 -6.16 30.72 -19.23
CA VAL A 374 -5.30 30.02 -18.24
C VAL A 374 -6.10 28.99 -17.44
N GLY A 375 -5.63 27.75 -17.40
CA GLY A 375 -6.23 26.62 -16.71
C GLY A 375 -7.48 26.04 -17.38
N LYS A 376 -7.83 26.51 -18.59
CA LYS A 376 -9.03 26.03 -19.33
C LYS A 376 -8.67 25.19 -20.55
N GLY A 377 -7.39 25.07 -20.91
CA GLY A 377 -6.92 24.27 -22.04
C GLY A 377 -7.24 24.88 -23.41
N PHE A 378 -7.44 24.00 -24.38
CA PHE A 378 -7.63 24.34 -25.78
C PHE A 378 -8.90 23.74 -26.32
N GLU A 379 -9.50 24.41 -27.35
CA GLU A 379 -10.63 23.93 -28.12
C GLU A 379 -10.18 23.69 -29.57
N PHE A 380 -10.57 22.54 -30.14
CA PHE A 380 -10.33 22.17 -31.52
C PHE A 380 -11.56 22.49 -32.38
N LYS A 381 -11.41 23.35 -33.36
CA LYS A 381 -12.46 23.69 -34.33
C LYS A 381 -12.41 22.71 -35.48
N TYR A 382 -13.22 21.68 -35.39
CA TYR A 382 -13.23 20.59 -36.39
C TYR A 382 -13.61 21.04 -37.79
N ASP A 383 -14.39 22.13 -37.94
CA ASP A 383 -14.72 22.70 -39.26
C ASP A 383 -13.47 23.23 -40.02
N TYR A 384 -12.38 23.51 -39.30
CA TYR A 384 -11.13 23.97 -39.88
C TYR A 384 -10.00 22.93 -39.79
N CYS A 385 -10.18 21.89 -38.99
CA CYS A 385 -9.18 20.86 -38.78
C CYS A 385 -9.18 19.87 -39.96
N LYS A 386 -8.03 19.70 -40.60
CA LYS A 386 -7.85 18.71 -41.68
C LYS A 386 -7.28 17.37 -41.23
N GLY A 387 -7.16 17.12 -39.93
CA GLY A 387 -6.69 15.86 -39.39
C GLY A 387 -5.22 15.54 -39.68
N CYS A 388 -4.33 16.55 -39.77
CA CYS A 388 -2.94 16.36 -40.19
C CYS A 388 -2.04 15.71 -39.11
N GLY A 389 -2.47 15.60 -37.83
CA GLY A 389 -1.72 14.97 -36.75
C GLY A 389 -0.56 15.78 -36.16
N MET A 390 -0.23 16.97 -36.71
CA MET A 390 0.92 17.75 -36.23
C MET A 390 0.80 18.15 -34.75
N CYS A 391 -0.40 18.43 -34.26
CA CYS A 391 -0.63 18.77 -32.86
C CYS A 391 -0.43 17.56 -31.91
N GLU A 392 -0.74 16.34 -32.36
CA GLU A 392 -0.45 15.12 -31.61
C GLU A 392 1.05 14.87 -31.56
N ALA A 393 1.74 14.92 -32.74
CA ALA A 393 3.19 14.69 -32.85
C ALA A 393 4.04 15.69 -32.06
N GLU A 394 3.53 16.91 -31.85
CA GLU A 394 4.23 17.97 -31.11
C GLU A 394 3.77 18.07 -29.63
N CYS A 395 2.90 17.16 -29.16
CA CYS A 395 2.41 17.21 -27.80
C CYS A 395 3.40 16.56 -26.83
N PRO A 396 4.13 17.33 -25.99
CA PRO A 396 5.20 16.76 -25.15
C PRO A 396 4.68 15.75 -24.11
N CYS A 397 3.43 15.87 -23.67
CA CYS A 397 2.86 15.02 -22.62
C CYS A 397 1.87 13.96 -23.15
N GLY A 398 1.67 13.84 -24.47
CA GLY A 398 0.75 12.87 -25.05
C GLY A 398 -0.72 13.10 -24.70
N ALA A 399 -1.12 14.37 -24.54
CA ALA A 399 -2.49 14.74 -24.18
C ALA A 399 -3.43 14.84 -25.40
N ILE A 400 -2.94 14.60 -26.61
CA ILE A 400 -3.70 14.66 -27.85
C ILE A 400 -3.60 13.30 -28.52
N ALA A 401 -4.72 12.77 -28.96
CA ALA A 401 -4.78 11.54 -29.75
C ALA A 401 -5.61 11.76 -31.01
N MET A 402 -5.15 11.17 -32.11
CA MET A 402 -5.92 11.11 -33.36
C MET A 402 -6.85 9.90 -33.32
N ILE A 403 -8.13 10.15 -33.57
CA ILE A 403 -9.17 9.12 -33.72
C ILE A 403 -9.71 9.19 -35.15
N ALA A 404 -9.99 8.03 -35.75
CA ALA A 404 -10.66 7.97 -37.04
C ALA A 404 -12.07 8.57 -36.93
N GLU A 405 -12.48 9.36 -37.89
CA GLU A 405 -13.86 9.81 -37.99
C GLU A 405 -14.74 8.62 -38.42
N ASP A 406 -15.86 8.46 -37.73
CA ASP A 406 -16.94 7.56 -38.19
C ASP A 406 -17.65 8.25 -39.39
N ILE A 407 -17.33 7.78 -40.61
CA ILE A 407 -17.93 8.26 -41.88
C ILE A 407 -19.24 7.54 -42.14
#